data_5a6e5f6e480b8726cd9323030f955354
#
_entry.id   5a6e5f6e480b8726cd9323030f955354
#
_cell.length_a   1.000
_cell.length_b   1.000
_cell.length_c   1.000
_cell.angle_alpha   90.00
_cell.angle_beta   90.00
_cell.angle_gamma   90.00
#
_symmetry.space_group_name_H-M   'P 1'
#
loop_
_entity.id
_entity.type
_entity.pdbx_description
1 polymer ?
#
loop_
_entity_poly.entity_id
_entity_poly.type
_entity_poly.pdbx_seq_one_letter_code
_entity_poly.pdbx_strand_id
1 'polypeptide(L)'
;MAFWPNLFGDTAKPEAAPSSGVDDPYAAARLRMVERQLAARDIGDTRVLDAMRRVPRHLFVPESLRDRAYADHPLPIGLEQTISQPYIVALMTQLARPTAESRALEIGVGSGYQSAVLGELCRQVYGVEIL
;
A
#
# COMPACT_ATOMS: atom_id res chain seq x y z
N MET A 1 -16.35 -3.20 4.16
CA MET A 1 -15.89 -1.84 4.50
C MET A 1 -14.81 -2.00 5.55
N ALA A 2 -13.56 -2.03 5.14
CA ALA A 2 -12.45 -2.07 6.09
C ALA A 2 -12.19 -0.65 6.58
N PHE A 3 -12.50 -0.39 7.82
CA PHE A 3 -12.29 0.89 8.48
C PHE A 3 -10.81 0.96 8.86
N TRP A 4 -10.04 1.80 8.16
CA TRP A 4 -8.75 2.25 8.63
C TRP A 4 -9.02 3.49 9.51
N PRO A 5 -8.90 3.40 10.84
CA PRO A 5 -9.19 4.54 11.69
C PRO A 5 -8.07 5.58 11.55
N ASN A 6 -8.47 6.82 11.27
CA ASN A 6 -7.66 8.05 11.29
C ASN A 6 -6.74 8.35 10.11
N LEU A 7 -7.16 8.09 8.86
CA LEU A 7 -6.49 8.70 7.70
C LEU A 7 -6.76 10.21 7.55
N PHE A 8 -7.76 10.75 8.24
CA PHE A 8 -8.23 12.14 8.06
C PHE A 8 -8.53 12.83 9.40
N GLY A 9 -7.55 13.01 10.24
CA GLY A 9 -7.77 13.83 11.44
C GLY A 9 -6.64 13.76 12.44
N ASP A 10 -6.10 14.90 12.65
CA ASP A 10 -5.26 15.38 13.74
C ASP A 10 -3.95 14.63 14.06
N THR A 11 -2.93 15.41 14.20
CA THR A 11 -1.49 15.23 14.33
C THR A 11 -1.02 14.26 15.43
N ALA A 12 -1.42 13.01 15.40
CA ALA A 12 -0.73 11.96 16.11
C ALA A 12 -0.10 10.99 15.09
N LYS A 13 1.23 10.89 15.13
CA LYS A 13 1.97 9.82 14.46
C LYS A 13 1.26 8.51 14.79
N PRO A 14 0.84 7.70 13.81
CA PRO A 14 0.24 6.42 14.14
C PRO A 14 1.24 5.64 14.97
N GLU A 15 0.81 5.27 16.15
CA GLU A 15 1.53 4.32 16.99
C GLU A 15 1.83 3.10 16.13
N ALA A 16 3.07 2.63 16.17
CA ALA A 16 3.54 1.51 15.36
C ALA A 16 2.48 0.42 15.35
N ALA A 17 2.11 -0.06 14.16
CA ALA A 17 1.16 -1.15 14.01
C ALA A 17 1.47 -2.24 15.05
N PRO A 18 0.45 -2.80 15.73
CA PRO A 18 0.68 -3.74 16.81
C PRO A 18 1.60 -4.84 16.31
N SER A 19 2.77 -4.94 16.96
CA SER A 19 3.75 -5.97 16.69
C SER A 19 3.11 -7.34 16.92
N SER A 20 3.03 -8.12 15.86
CA SER A 20 3.13 -9.58 15.83
C SER A 20 2.52 -10.33 17.04
N GLY A 21 1.33 -10.77 16.89
CA GLY A 21 0.68 -11.76 17.78
C GLY A 21 -0.49 -12.45 17.09
N VAL A 22 -0.87 -12.00 15.91
CA VAL A 22 -1.87 -12.66 15.05
C VAL A 22 -1.11 -13.21 13.86
N ASP A 23 -1.16 -14.54 13.65
CA ASP A 23 -0.64 -15.18 12.45
C ASP A 23 -1.24 -14.50 11.22
N ASP A 24 -0.43 -13.69 10.51
CA ASP A 24 -0.82 -13.12 9.22
C ASP A 24 -0.62 -14.18 8.15
N PRO A 25 -1.70 -14.85 7.70
CA PRO A 25 -1.60 -15.95 6.74
C PRO A 25 -1.02 -15.49 5.40
N TYR A 26 -1.00 -14.19 5.15
CA TYR A 26 -0.50 -13.60 3.91
C TYR A 26 0.93 -13.06 4.02
N ALA A 27 1.57 -13.11 5.18
CA ALA A 27 2.92 -12.56 5.39
C ALA A 27 3.94 -13.14 4.41
N ALA A 28 3.95 -14.46 4.23
CA ALA A 28 4.87 -15.13 3.29
C ALA A 28 4.60 -14.74 1.83
N ALA A 29 3.34 -14.58 1.43
CA ALA A 29 2.97 -14.14 0.07
C ALA A 29 3.43 -12.70 -0.17
N ARG A 30 3.26 -11.82 0.82
CA ARG A 30 3.72 -10.42 0.77
C ARG A 30 5.24 -10.33 0.62
N LEU A 31 6.00 -11.09 1.39
CA LEU A 31 7.47 -11.12 1.28
C LEU A 31 7.91 -11.60 -0.10
N ARG A 32 7.33 -12.70 -0.61
CA ARG A 32 7.64 -13.20 -1.95
C ARG A 32 7.32 -12.17 -3.05
N MET A 33 6.21 -11.44 -2.93
CA MET A 33 5.87 -10.34 -3.84
C MET A 33 7.01 -9.31 -3.86
N VAL A 34 7.46 -8.83 -2.72
CA VAL A 34 8.52 -7.81 -2.63
C VAL A 34 9.82 -8.33 -3.22
N GLU A 35 10.22 -9.56 -2.88
CA GLU A 35 11.49 -10.14 -3.35
C GLU A 35 11.50 -10.44 -4.85
N ARG A 36 10.44 -11.07 -5.35
CA ARG A 36 10.42 -11.63 -6.73
C ARG A 36 9.83 -10.68 -7.76
N GLN A 37 8.89 -9.83 -7.36
CA GLN A 37 8.18 -8.96 -8.29
C GLN A 37 8.70 -7.52 -8.27
N LEU A 38 9.35 -7.08 -7.19
CA LEU A 38 9.82 -5.72 -7.01
C LEU A 38 11.35 -5.65 -6.98
N ALA A 39 12.00 -6.19 -5.96
CA ALA A 39 13.45 -6.12 -5.78
C ALA A 39 14.23 -6.87 -6.89
N ALA A 40 13.69 -7.98 -7.41
CA ALA A 40 14.30 -8.71 -8.53
C ALA A 40 14.16 -7.99 -9.89
N ARG A 41 13.45 -6.88 -9.93
CA ARG A 41 13.30 -6.01 -11.11
C ARG A 41 14.10 -4.72 -10.89
N ASP A 42 13.50 -3.57 -11.04
CA ASP A 42 14.15 -2.26 -10.98
C ASP A 42 13.70 -1.39 -9.79
N ILE A 43 13.06 -2.00 -8.78
CA ILE A 43 12.74 -1.30 -7.54
C ILE A 43 13.92 -1.43 -6.59
N GLY A 44 14.76 -0.39 -6.54
CA GLY A 44 15.98 -0.34 -5.73
C GLY A 44 15.86 0.52 -4.47
N ASP A 45 14.81 1.33 -4.31
CA ASP A 45 14.63 2.13 -3.09
C ASP A 45 14.19 1.22 -1.93
N THR A 46 15.09 1.00 -0.97
CA THR A 46 14.84 0.11 0.18
C THR A 46 13.68 0.60 1.03
N ARG A 47 13.43 1.91 1.12
CA ARG A 47 12.32 2.49 1.87
C ARG A 47 10.98 2.11 1.24
N VAL A 48 10.92 2.12 -0.10
CA VAL A 48 9.74 1.68 -0.86
C VAL A 48 9.52 0.18 -0.64
N LEU A 49 10.56 -0.63 -0.77
CA LEU A 49 10.48 -2.08 -0.52
C LEU A 49 10.00 -2.38 0.91
N ASP A 50 10.48 -1.62 1.90
CA ASP A 50 10.08 -1.78 3.30
C ASP A 50 8.62 -1.36 3.53
N ALA A 51 8.17 -0.28 2.90
CA ALA A 51 6.75 0.11 2.93
C ALA A 51 5.86 -0.99 2.34
N MET A 52 6.25 -1.55 1.19
CA MET A 52 5.52 -2.65 0.54
C MET A 52 5.51 -3.95 1.37
N ARG A 53 6.51 -4.17 2.22
CA ARG A 53 6.53 -5.30 3.19
C ARG A 53 5.56 -5.07 4.34
N ARG A 54 5.42 -3.82 4.81
CA ARG A 54 4.58 -3.49 5.96
C ARG A 54 3.10 -3.40 5.62
N VAL A 55 2.76 -2.77 4.48
CA VAL A 55 1.35 -2.52 4.14
C VAL A 55 0.66 -3.82 3.69
N PRO A 56 -0.39 -4.27 4.39
CA PRO A 56 -1.07 -5.54 4.11
C PRO A 56 -2.05 -5.39 2.94
N ARG A 57 -1.57 -5.53 1.73
CA ARG A 57 -2.34 -5.32 0.48
C ARG A 57 -3.66 -6.11 0.44
N HIS A 58 -3.71 -7.30 1.04
CA HIS A 58 -4.93 -8.13 1.07
C HIS A 58 -6.11 -7.47 1.81
N LEU A 59 -5.85 -6.44 2.63
CA LEU A 59 -6.91 -5.66 3.28
C LEU A 59 -7.53 -4.59 2.36
N PHE A 60 -6.92 -4.33 1.21
CA PHE A 60 -7.34 -3.33 0.23
C PHE A 60 -8.07 -3.93 -0.98
N VAL A 61 -8.37 -5.22 -0.94
CA VAL A 61 -9.14 -5.93 -1.96
C VAL A 61 -10.37 -6.59 -1.33
N PRO A 62 -11.42 -6.90 -2.11
CA PRO A 62 -12.53 -7.70 -1.63
C PRO A 62 -12.07 -9.03 -1.03
N GLU A 63 -12.77 -9.51 -0.02
CA GLU A 63 -12.40 -10.73 0.70
C GLU A 63 -12.21 -11.94 -0.22
N SER A 64 -13.07 -12.09 -1.22
CA SER A 64 -12.99 -13.15 -2.23
C SER A 64 -11.73 -13.11 -3.10
N LEU A 65 -10.97 -12.01 -3.07
CA LEU A 65 -9.75 -11.82 -3.86
C LEU A 65 -8.46 -11.77 -3.01
N ARG A 66 -8.56 -11.93 -1.69
CA ARG A 66 -7.40 -11.85 -0.79
C ARG A 66 -6.28 -12.82 -1.13
N ASP A 67 -6.62 -14.04 -1.55
CA ASP A 67 -5.63 -15.06 -1.96
C ASP A 67 -4.85 -14.66 -3.22
N ARG A 68 -5.38 -13.72 -3.99
CA ARG A 68 -4.75 -13.16 -5.20
C ARG A 68 -4.11 -11.80 -4.98
N ALA A 69 -4.22 -11.23 -3.78
CA ALA A 69 -3.79 -9.86 -3.49
C ALA A 69 -2.32 -9.59 -3.81
N TYR A 70 -1.48 -10.62 -3.73
CA TYR A 70 -0.03 -10.51 -3.94
C TYR A 70 0.44 -11.02 -5.31
N ALA A 71 -0.48 -11.29 -6.22
CA ALA A 71 -0.16 -11.62 -7.61
C ALA A 71 0.26 -10.36 -8.41
N ASP A 72 1.10 -10.57 -9.43
CA ASP A 72 1.70 -9.49 -10.23
C ASP A 72 0.73 -8.94 -11.31
N HIS A 73 -0.45 -8.54 -10.89
CA HIS A 73 -1.46 -7.94 -11.77
C HIS A 73 -2.45 -7.06 -10.98
N PRO A 74 -3.21 -6.16 -11.64
CA PRO A 74 -4.29 -5.41 -11.02
C PRO A 74 -5.45 -6.35 -10.63
N LEU A 75 -6.27 -5.93 -9.66
CA LEU A 75 -7.47 -6.65 -9.23
C LEU A 75 -8.67 -5.69 -9.17
N PRO A 76 -9.88 -6.17 -9.48
CA PRO A 76 -11.08 -5.37 -9.35
C PRO A 76 -11.40 -5.09 -7.86
N ILE A 77 -11.84 -3.86 -7.58
CA ILE A 77 -12.25 -3.42 -6.24
C ILE A 77 -13.71 -2.94 -6.19
N GLY A 78 -14.46 -3.14 -7.26
CA GLY A 78 -15.84 -2.67 -7.42
C GLY A 78 -15.92 -1.37 -8.22
N LEU A 79 -17.14 -0.98 -8.59
CA LEU A 79 -17.42 0.26 -9.32
C LEU A 79 -16.54 0.45 -10.58
N GLU A 80 -16.26 -0.64 -11.28
CA GLU A 80 -15.37 -0.67 -12.46
C GLU A 80 -13.94 -0.16 -12.18
N GLN A 81 -13.55 -0.08 -10.90
CA GLN A 81 -12.23 0.33 -10.46
C GLN A 81 -11.33 -0.87 -10.15
N THR A 82 -10.03 -0.63 -10.18
CA THR A 82 -9.02 -1.64 -9.84
C THR A 82 -8.01 -1.10 -8.86
N ILE A 83 -7.46 -1.98 -8.01
CA ILE A 83 -6.21 -1.73 -7.33
C ILE A 83 -5.07 -2.00 -8.32
N SER A 84 -4.15 -1.06 -8.46
CA SER A 84 -3.02 -1.19 -9.39
C SER A 84 -2.13 -2.39 -9.04
N GLN A 85 -1.49 -2.97 -10.06
CA GLN A 85 -0.47 -4.00 -9.90
C GLN A 85 0.58 -3.57 -8.87
N PRO A 86 1.05 -4.46 -7.97
CA PRO A 86 2.04 -4.11 -6.95
C PRO A 86 3.28 -3.41 -7.49
N TYR A 87 3.81 -3.91 -8.60
CA TYR A 87 4.97 -3.30 -9.26
C TYR A 87 4.72 -1.83 -9.67
N ILE A 88 3.55 -1.51 -10.21
CA ILE A 88 3.21 -0.14 -10.61
C ILE A 88 3.14 0.79 -9.40
N VAL A 89 2.55 0.33 -8.29
CA VAL A 89 2.53 1.09 -7.03
C VAL A 89 3.94 1.38 -6.54
N ALA A 90 4.81 0.39 -6.52
CA ALA A 90 6.20 0.54 -6.09
C ALA A 90 7.00 1.46 -7.03
N LEU A 91 6.84 1.30 -8.35
CA LEU A 91 7.53 2.11 -9.36
C LEU A 91 7.12 3.58 -9.26
N MET A 92 5.82 3.88 -9.21
CA MET A 92 5.33 5.26 -9.06
C MET A 92 5.85 5.89 -7.78
N THR A 93 5.84 5.16 -6.66
CA THR A 93 6.35 5.62 -5.38
C THR A 93 7.86 5.91 -5.46
N GLN A 94 8.65 5.00 -6.04
CA GLN A 94 10.09 5.19 -6.21
C GLN A 94 10.41 6.41 -7.09
N LEU A 95 9.69 6.59 -8.20
CA LEU A 95 9.88 7.71 -9.11
C LEU A 95 9.48 9.06 -8.48
N ALA A 96 8.47 9.07 -7.62
CA ALA A 96 8.06 10.26 -6.88
C ALA A 96 9.10 10.70 -5.82
N ARG A 97 10.01 9.82 -5.41
CA ARG A 97 11.08 10.09 -4.43
C ARG A 97 10.61 10.75 -3.14
N PRO A 98 9.59 10.23 -2.47
CA PRO A 98 9.10 10.85 -1.25
C PRO A 98 10.15 10.81 -0.14
N THR A 99 10.09 11.80 0.74
CA THR A 99 10.92 11.87 1.95
C THR A 99 10.02 11.93 3.18
N ALA A 100 10.58 11.76 4.36
CA ALA A 100 9.84 11.88 5.62
C ALA A 100 9.20 13.27 5.84
N GLU A 101 9.68 14.29 5.12
CA GLU A 101 9.13 15.65 5.17
C GLU A 101 8.11 15.94 4.06
N SER A 102 7.97 15.03 3.10
CA SER A 102 7.07 15.21 1.97
C SER A 102 5.61 15.22 2.39
N ARG A 103 4.82 16.03 1.69
CA ARG A 103 3.36 15.95 1.68
C ARG A 103 2.93 15.48 0.29
N ALA A 104 2.18 14.41 0.22
CA ALA A 104 1.69 13.84 -1.02
C ALA A 104 0.20 14.13 -1.22
N LEU A 105 -0.20 14.33 -2.47
CA LEU A 105 -1.60 14.38 -2.89
C LEU A 105 -1.82 13.25 -3.89
N GLU A 106 -2.73 12.34 -3.56
CA GLU A 106 -3.19 11.27 -4.44
C GLU A 106 -4.56 11.62 -5.00
N ILE A 107 -4.68 11.59 -6.32
CA ILE A 107 -5.94 11.80 -7.03
C ILE A 107 -6.38 10.45 -7.60
N GLY A 108 -7.62 10.04 -7.28
CA GLY A 108 -8.12 8.70 -7.61
C GLY A 108 -7.63 7.66 -6.62
N VAL A 109 -7.95 7.83 -5.34
CA VAL A 109 -7.47 6.99 -4.23
C VAL A 109 -7.91 5.53 -4.37
N GLY A 110 -9.09 5.29 -4.93
CA GLY A 110 -9.64 3.95 -5.14
C GLY A 110 -9.67 3.14 -3.85
N SER A 111 -8.88 2.06 -3.80
CA SER A 111 -8.81 1.20 -2.61
C SER A 111 -8.08 1.83 -1.41
N GLY A 112 -7.29 2.87 -1.61
CA GLY A 112 -6.41 3.47 -0.60
C GLY A 112 -5.05 2.79 -0.44
N TYR A 113 -4.72 1.77 -1.23
CA TYR A 113 -3.45 1.04 -1.08
C TYR A 113 -2.23 1.91 -1.38
N GLN A 114 -2.27 2.71 -2.46
CA GLN A 114 -1.20 3.66 -2.78
C GLN A 114 -1.04 4.71 -1.68
N SER A 115 -2.15 5.25 -1.15
CA SER A 115 -2.13 6.17 0.00
C SER A 115 -1.47 5.54 1.23
N ALA A 116 -1.77 4.28 1.52
CA ALA A 116 -1.18 3.57 2.66
C ALA A 116 0.34 3.39 2.49
N VAL A 117 0.80 3.05 1.28
CA VAL A 117 2.24 2.95 0.98
C VAL A 117 2.93 4.31 1.11
N LEU A 118 2.32 5.38 0.59
CA LEU A 118 2.83 6.74 0.73
C LEU A 118 2.85 7.19 2.20
N GLY A 119 1.87 6.76 3.01
CA GLY A 119 1.80 7.06 4.44
C GLY A 119 2.97 6.50 5.25
N GLU A 120 3.61 5.43 4.77
CA GLU A 120 4.84 4.88 5.38
C GLU A 120 6.09 5.75 5.11
N LEU A 121 6.03 6.62 4.09
CA LEU A 121 7.19 7.34 3.56
C LEU A 121 7.09 8.86 3.72
N CYS A 122 5.87 9.39 3.77
CA CYS A 122 5.59 10.82 3.79
C CYS A 122 5.20 11.30 5.19
N ARG A 123 5.39 12.58 5.42
CA ARG A 123 4.87 13.25 6.62
C ARG A 123 3.33 13.27 6.62
N GLN A 124 2.73 13.45 5.45
CA GLN A 124 1.29 13.57 5.30
C GLN A 124 0.86 13.16 3.89
N VAL A 125 -0.27 12.49 3.80
CA VAL A 125 -0.90 12.11 2.52
C VAL A 125 -2.33 12.65 2.50
N TYR A 126 -2.66 13.29 1.39
CA TYR A 126 -4.02 13.73 1.09
C TYR A 126 -4.55 12.89 -0.06
N GLY A 127 -5.78 12.43 0.03
CA GLY A 127 -6.43 11.67 -1.01
C GLY A 127 -7.69 12.36 -1.52
N VAL A 128 -7.90 12.34 -2.83
CA VAL A 128 -9.13 12.80 -3.47
C VAL A 128 -9.71 11.65 -4.28
N GLU A 129 -11.00 11.37 -4.03
CA GLU A 129 -11.78 10.35 -4.74
C GLU A 129 -13.14 10.93 -5.09
N ILE A 130 -13.68 10.54 -6.24
CA ILE A 130 -14.98 11.04 -6.74
C ILE A 130 -16.12 10.01 -6.63
N LEU A 131 -15.79 8.76 -6.25
CA LEU A 131 -16.74 7.65 -6.15
C LEU A 131 -17.05 7.28 -4.71
#